data_4832913eb8608b615f2d35f1f5547aca
#
_entry.id   4832913eb8608b615f2d35f1f5547aca
#
_cell.length_a   1.000
_cell.length_b   1.000
_cell.length_c   1.000
_cell.angle_alpha   90.00
_cell.angle_beta   90.00
_cell.angle_gamma   90.00
#
_symmetry.space_group_name_H-M   'P 1'
#
loop_
_entity.id
_entity.type
_entity.pdbx_description
1 polymer ?
#
loop_
_entity_poly.entity_id
_entity_poly.type
_entity_poly.pdbx_seq_one_letter_code
_entity_poly.pdbx_strand_id
1 'polypeptide(L)'
;MAAIYTFSLILLSLVMSLQFSYSAVDTMQQGSSLSVEEPKDVILSPNAMFSAGFYAVGENAYSFAVWYSEPNGRPPNPTFVWMANRDQPVNGKRSKFSLLGNGNLVLNDADGSVVWSTNTASLSSAVHLFLDNTGNLVLRETEGRRVVVWHSFDSPTDTLLPQQVFTRHSKLVSSRSETNMSSGFYTLFFDNDNVLRLLYDGPDVSGLYWPDPWLAPWNAGRSSYNNSRVAVMDTVGNFNSSDDFHFMTSDYGKVVQRRLTMDHDGNIRVYSRRHGGEKWSVTWQAKSTPCSIHGICGPNSLCSYHHNSGLKCSCLPGYKRKNDSDWSYGCEPKVRASCKKSESRFLYVPNVKLFGFDYGVMENYTLKECKELCLQLCNCKGIQYTFYDTKGTYTCYPKLQLRHASSIQYFTDDLYLKLPASSSYANEGSIDEHGLNCSSRTIKIKRTYDKGHENRYVKFLVWFATGVGALELLCAFVVWFFLVRTTGKQDSGADGRVYALAGFRKFSYSELKQATRG
;
A
#
# COMPACT_ATOMS: atom_id res chain seq x y z
N MET A 1 1.37 -43.40 -44.30
CA MET A 1 0.76 -42.12 -43.85
C MET A 1 0.16 -42.24 -42.46
N ALA A 2 -0.60 -43.27 -42.12
CA ALA A 2 -1.18 -43.42 -40.75
C ALA A 2 -0.14 -43.44 -39.62
N ALA A 3 1.02 -44.10 -39.81
CA ALA A 3 2.08 -44.17 -38.79
C ALA A 3 2.74 -42.79 -38.46
N ILE A 4 2.79 -41.88 -39.43
CA ILE A 4 3.34 -40.53 -39.25
C ILE A 4 2.35 -39.66 -38.44
N TYR A 5 1.04 -39.84 -38.69
CA TYR A 5 -0.01 -39.13 -37.94
C TYR A 5 -0.08 -39.57 -36.46
N THR A 6 0.05 -40.88 -36.19
CA THR A 6 0.07 -41.42 -34.84
C THR A 6 1.31 -40.94 -34.07
N PHE A 7 2.48 -40.89 -34.71
CA PHE A 7 3.72 -40.40 -34.08
C PHE A 7 3.65 -38.90 -33.81
N SER A 8 3.06 -38.10 -34.69
CA SER A 8 2.87 -36.66 -34.51
C SER A 8 1.86 -36.34 -33.39
N LEU A 9 0.78 -37.14 -33.28
CA LEU A 9 -0.19 -37.00 -32.16
C LEU A 9 0.40 -37.39 -30.81
N ILE A 10 1.23 -38.44 -30.78
CA ILE A 10 1.93 -38.86 -29.55
C ILE A 10 2.98 -37.80 -29.14
N LEU A 11 3.71 -37.24 -30.09
CA LEU A 11 4.67 -36.15 -29.83
C LEU A 11 3.97 -34.87 -29.32
N LEU A 12 2.82 -34.55 -29.91
CA LEU A 12 2.01 -33.40 -29.48
C LEU A 12 1.40 -33.63 -28.10
N SER A 13 0.96 -34.85 -27.78
CA SER A 13 0.49 -35.19 -26.43
C SER A 13 1.62 -35.21 -25.39
N LEU A 14 2.83 -35.61 -25.77
CA LEU A 14 4.01 -35.55 -24.91
C LEU A 14 4.46 -34.10 -24.66
N VAL A 15 4.39 -33.22 -25.66
CA VAL A 15 4.68 -31.80 -25.54
C VAL A 15 3.62 -31.08 -24.71
N MET A 16 2.35 -31.49 -24.81
CA MET A 16 1.26 -30.96 -23.98
C MET A 16 1.30 -31.49 -22.55
N SER A 17 1.92 -32.63 -22.27
CA SER A 17 2.09 -33.20 -20.94
C SER A 17 3.35 -32.69 -20.21
N LEU A 18 4.23 -31.96 -20.88
CA LEU A 18 5.25 -31.11 -20.25
C LEU A 18 4.62 -29.81 -19.72
N GLN A 19 3.55 -29.94 -18.96
CA GLN A 19 3.22 -28.91 -17.97
C GLN A 19 4.39 -28.97 -16.97
N PHE A 20 5.21 -27.93 -17.00
CA PHE A 20 6.13 -27.66 -15.91
C PHE A 20 5.27 -27.56 -14.66
N SER A 21 5.23 -28.65 -13.92
CA SER A 21 4.69 -28.66 -12.56
C SER A 21 5.56 -27.70 -11.77
N TYR A 22 5.12 -26.46 -11.63
CA TYR A 22 5.66 -25.54 -10.65
C TYR A 22 5.35 -26.21 -9.32
N SER A 23 6.33 -26.82 -8.72
CA SER A 23 6.24 -27.31 -7.36
C SER A 23 6.30 -26.09 -6.43
N ALA A 24 5.20 -25.34 -6.40
CA ALA A 24 4.98 -24.40 -5.35
C ALA A 24 4.78 -25.21 -4.07
N VAL A 25 5.61 -25.01 -3.08
CA VAL A 25 5.50 -25.66 -1.79
C VAL A 25 4.34 -24.99 -1.06
N ASP A 26 3.20 -25.68 -0.94
CA ASP A 26 2.03 -25.15 -0.22
C ASP A 26 2.30 -25.05 1.29
N THR A 27 3.18 -25.89 1.82
CA THR A 27 3.49 -26.01 3.25
C THR A 27 4.96 -26.30 3.47
N MET A 28 5.54 -25.65 4.47
CA MET A 28 6.91 -25.92 4.92
C MET A 28 6.85 -26.84 6.15
N GLN A 29 7.50 -28.01 6.04
CA GLN A 29 7.53 -29.02 7.09
C GLN A 29 8.66 -28.74 8.10
N GLN A 30 8.51 -29.28 9.30
CA GLN A 30 9.52 -29.26 10.34
C GLN A 30 10.85 -29.90 9.84
N GLY A 31 11.97 -29.24 10.07
CA GLY A 31 13.29 -29.64 9.56
C GLY A 31 13.62 -29.13 8.16
N SER A 32 12.70 -28.44 7.47
CA SER A 32 12.94 -27.86 6.14
C SER A 32 13.34 -26.38 6.21
N SER A 33 13.92 -25.87 5.12
CA SER A 33 14.32 -24.47 4.99
C SER A 33 14.13 -23.95 3.58
N LEU A 34 13.86 -22.66 3.47
CA LEU A 34 13.91 -21.88 2.22
C LEU A 34 15.27 -21.17 2.16
N SER A 35 15.88 -21.16 0.97
CA SER A 35 17.19 -20.54 0.75
C SER A 35 17.03 -19.20 0.02
N VAL A 36 17.83 -18.22 0.42
CA VAL A 36 17.91 -16.93 -0.30
C VAL A 36 18.48 -17.10 -1.71
N GLU A 37 19.29 -18.15 -1.94
CA GLU A 37 19.92 -18.46 -3.23
C GLU A 37 18.98 -19.13 -4.23
N GLU A 38 17.81 -19.60 -3.76
CA GLU A 38 16.79 -20.25 -4.59
C GLU A 38 15.58 -19.32 -4.77
N PRO A 39 15.54 -18.47 -5.80
CA PRO A 39 14.44 -17.52 -6.01
C PRO A 39 13.07 -18.17 -6.20
N LYS A 40 13.04 -19.48 -6.47
CA LYS A 40 11.82 -20.28 -6.63
C LYS A 40 11.30 -20.86 -5.32
N ASP A 41 12.08 -20.76 -4.25
CA ASP A 41 11.68 -21.18 -2.90
C ASP A 41 10.67 -20.19 -2.32
N VAL A 42 9.41 -20.35 -2.72
CA VAL A 42 8.28 -19.54 -2.24
C VAL A 42 7.16 -20.45 -1.77
N ILE A 43 6.49 -20.03 -0.69
CA ILE A 43 5.24 -20.62 -0.22
C ILE A 43 4.10 -19.85 -0.89
N LEU A 44 3.17 -20.54 -1.51
CA LEU A 44 1.98 -19.95 -2.12
C LEU A 44 0.74 -20.21 -1.27
N SER A 45 -0.16 -19.23 -1.20
CA SER A 45 -1.50 -19.49 -0.67
C SER A 45 -2.29 -20.40 -1.63
N PRO A 46 -3.22 -21.25 -1.13
CA PRO A 46 -3.98 -22.19 -1.97
C PRO A 46 -4.71 -21.53 -3.14
N ASN A 47 -5.16 -20.28 -2.98
CA ASN A 47 -5.79 -19.49 -4.03
C ASN A 47 -4.79 -18.71 -4.91
N ALA A 48 -3.49 -18.92 -4.72
CA ALA A 48 -2.39 -18.24 -5.42
C ALA A 48 -2.44 -16.69 -5.33
N MET A 49 -3.16 -16.13 -4.34
CA MET A 49 -3.26 -14.68 -4.17
C MET A 49 -2.05 -14.08 -3.47
N PHE A 50 -1.38 -14.87 -2.61
CA PHE A 50 -0.23 -14.44 -1.83
C PHE A 50 0.95 -15.37 -2.01
N SER A 51 2.15 -14.80 -1.95
CA SER A 51 3.42 -15.51 -1.94
C SER A 51 4.23 -15.11 -0.71
N ALA A 52 4.99 -16.04 -0.14
CA ALA A 52 5.96 -15.78 0.93
C ALA A 52 7.33 -16.34 0.56
N GLY A 53 8.39 -15.56 0.79
CA GLY A 53 9.75 -15.95 0.45
C GLY A 53 10.76 -14.81 0.61
N PHE A 54 11.99 -15.03 0.15
CA PHE A 54 13.01 -13.99 0.14
C PHE A 54 12.81 -12.99 -0.99
N TYR A 55 13.00 -11.71 -0.69
CA TYR A 55 12.96 -10.63 -1.66
C TYR A 55 14.13 -9.67 -1.46
N ALA A 56 14.79 -9.25 -2.56
CA ALA A 56 15.86 -8.27 -2.52
C ALA A 56 15.31 -6.87 -2.22
N VAL A 57 15.75 -6.27 -1.13
CA VAL A 57 15.37 -4.92 -0.68
C VAL A 57 16.50 -3.90 -0.85
N GLY A 58 17.67 -4.35 -1.33
CA GLY A 58 18.84 -3.55 -1.61
C GLY A 58 19.95 -4.38 -2.25
N GLU A 59 21.13 -3.80 -2.42
CA GLU A 59 22.30 -4.50 -2.90
C GLU A 59 22.77 -5.51 -1.83
N ASN A 60 22.77 -6.81 -2.19
CA ASN A 60 23.06 -7.92 -1.29
C ASN A 60 22.26 -7.89 0.04
N ALA A 61 21.07 -7.33 0.02
CA ALA A 61 20.18 -7.16 1.16
C ALA A 61 18.81 -7.79 0.87
N TYR A 62 18.42 -8.79 1.68
CA TYR A 62 17.20 -9.57 1.49
C TYR A 62 16.34 -9.59 2.74
N SER A 63 15.02 -9.52 2.53
CA SER A 63 14.05 -9.75 3.59
C SER A 63 13.16 -10.94 3.25
N PHE A 64 12.74 -11.68 4.28
CA PHE A 64 11.68 -12.65 4.14
C PHE A 64 10.35 -11.92 4.29
N ALA A 65 9.50 -12.01 3.27
CA ALA A 65 8.29 -11.21 3.15
C ALA A 65 7.09 -12.01 2.64
N VAL A 66 5.90 -11.49 2.88
CA VAL A 66 4.64 -11.90 2.24
C VAL A 66 4.19 -10.76 1.32
N TRP A 67 3.78 -11.08 0.09
CA TRP A 67 3.31 -10.10 -0.88
C TRP A 67 2.15 -10.64 -1.72
N TYR A 68 1.41 -9.73 -2.38
CA TYR A 68 0.41 -10.13 -3.36
C TYR A 68 1.09 -10.73 -4.61
N SER A 69 0.70 -11.95 -4.97
CA SER A 69 1.15 -12.62 -6.19
C SER A 69 0.60 -11.90 -7.44
N GLU A 70 1.38 -11.91 -8.51
CA GLU A 70 0.98 -11.36 -9.80
C GLU A 70 0.90 -12.46 -10.86
N PRO A 71 -0.03 -12.39 -11.84
CA PRO A 71 -0.24 -13.44 -12.85
C PRO A 71 1.00 -13.73 -13.69
N ASN A 72 1.86 -12.73 -13.89
CA ASN A 72 3.06 -12.81 -14.73
C ASN A 72 4.32 -13.24 -13.95
N GLY A 73 4.16 -13.82 -12.77
CA GLY A 73 5.25 -14.24 -11.91
C GLY A 73 5.68 -13.18 -10.90
N ARG A 74 6.96 -13.19 -10.50
CA ARG A 74 7.48 -12.29 -9.45
C ARG A 74 7.55 -10.85 -9.96
N PRO A 75 6.78 -9.90 -9.39
CA PRO A 75 6.80 -8.51 -9.85
C PRO A 75 8.12 -7.82 -9.47
N PRO A 76 8.60 -6.86 -10.28
CA PRO A 76 9.79 -6.07 -9.92
C PRO A 76 9.56 -5.19 -8.69
N ASN A 77 8.32 -4.74 -8.47
CA ASN A 77 7.90 -3.95 -7.31
C ASN A 77 6.66 -4.61 -6.69
N PRO A 78 6.83 -5.59 -5.80
CA PRO A 78 5.71 -6.29 -5.18
C PRO A 78 5.00 -5.39 -4.17
N THR A 79 3.71 -5.68 -3.98
CA THR A 79 2.97 -5.11 -2.86
C THR A 79 3.17 -5.99 -1.65
N PHE A 80 4.11 -5.63 -0.80
CA PHE A 80 4.33 -6.31 0.47
C PHE A 80 3.16 -6.10 1.42
N VAL A 81 2.86 -7.13 2.21
CA VAL A 81 1.84 -7.08 3.26
C VAL A 81 2.41 -7.41 4.63
N TRP A 82 3.56 -8.07 4.67
CA TRP A 82 4.28 -8.39 5.89
C TRP A 82 5.77 -8.68 5.62
N MET A 83 6.64 -8.38 6.57
CA MET A 83 8.09 -8.65 6.52
C MET A 83 8.58 -9.09 7.90
N ALA A 84 9.38 -10.17 7.94
CA ALA A 84 9.99 -10.66 9.17
C ALA A 84 11.11 -9.74 9.67
N ASN A 85 11.96 -9.26 8.77
CA ASN A 85 13.23 -8.61 9.07
C ASN A 85 13.45 -7.32 8.29
N ARG A 86 12.42 -6.45 8.23
CA ARG A 86 12.47 -5.21 7.44
C ARG A 86 13.59 -4.25 7.85
N ASP A 87 13.98 -4.26 9.13
CA ASP A 87 15.01 -3.36 9.69
C ASP A 87 16.42 -3.98 9.71
N GLN A 88 16.51 -5.29 9.49
CA GLN A 88 17.75 -6.02 9.49
C GLN A 88 17.77 -7.05 8.33
N PRO A 89 17.96 -6.58 7.08
CA PRO A 89 18.06 -7.47 5.93
C PRO A 89 19.24 -8.44 6.07
N VAL A 90 19.08 -9.65 5.53
CA VAL A 90 20.11 -10.70 5.50
C VAL A 90 20.87 -10.69 4.19
N ASN A 91 22.04 -11.33 4.15
CA ASN A 91 22.88 -11.47 2.97
C ASN A 91 22.22 -12.36 1.89
N GLY A 92 22.54 -12.11 0.63
CA GLY A 92 22.03 -12.85 -0.53
C GLY A 92 22.68 -14.22 -0.76
N LYS A 93 23.52 -14.68 0.17
CA LYS A 93 24.15 -16.01 0.13
C LYS A 93 24.09 -16.68 1.50
N ARG A 94 23.81 -17.98 1.51
CA ARG A 94 23.74 -18.84 2.70
C ARG A 94 22.67 -18.49 3.73
N SER A 95 21.99 -17.36 3.61
CA SER A 95 20.89 -17.02 4.51
C SER A 95 19.71 -17.95 4.29
N LYS A 96 19.05 -18.37 5.38
CA LYS A 96 17.97 -19.37 5.35
C LYS A 96 16.83 -18.99 6.29
N PHE A 97 15.61 -19.29 5.83
CA PHE A 97 14.42 -19.26 6.64
C PHE A 97 14.03 -20.71 6.95
N SER A 98 14.16 -21.14 8.20
CA SER A 98 14.14 -22.55 8.61
C SER A 98 13.09 -22.82 9.68
N LEU A 99 12.29 -23.87 9.49
CA LEU A 99 11.46 -24.44 10.55
C LEU A 99 12.25 -25.57 11.23
N LEU A 100 12.77 -25.27 12.41
CA LEU A 100 13.66 -26.19 13.14
C LEU A 100 12.89 -27.42 13.69
N GLY A 101 13.65 -28.49 14.01
CA GLY A 101 13.10 -29.71 14.61
C GLY A 101 12.46 -29.53 15.97
N ASN A 102 12.69 -28.40 16.67
CA ASN A 102 12.03 -28.06 17.94
C ASN A 102 10.76 -27.17 17.75
N GLY A 103 10.31 -26.97 16.52
CA GLY A 103 9.14 -26.16 16.20
C GLY A 103 9.37 -24.64 16.12
N ASN A 104 10.62 -24.17 16.30
CA ASN A 104 10.94 -22.77 16.16
C ASN A 104 11.18 -22.39 14.69
N LEU A 105 10.57 -21.31 14.24
CA LEU A 105 10.80 -20.75 12.92
C LEU A 105 11.85 -19.64 13.05
N VAL A 106 12.94 -19.73 12.30
CA VAL A 106 14.08 -18.81 12.41
C VAL A 106 14.54 -18.32 11.05
N LEU A 107 15.00 -17.08 11.02
CA LEU A 107 15.72 -16.48 9.89
C LEU A 107 17.18 -16.29 10.30
N ASN A 108 18.09 -17.00 9.61
CA ASN A 108 19.51 -16.90 9.84
C ASN A 108 20.19 -16.11 8.73
N ASP A 109 21.17 -15.28 9.10
CA ASP A 109 22.08 -14.66 8.14
C ASP A 109 23.17 -15.64 7.70
N ALA A 110 24.01 -15.20 6.78
CA ALA A 110 25.10 -15.98 6.16
C ALA A 110 26.14 -16.53 7.14
N ASP A 111 26.35 -15.86 8.26
CA ASP A 111 27.24 -16.26 9.37
C ASP A 111 26.59 -17.22 10.37
N GLY A 112 25.29 -17.52 10.18
CA GLY A 112 24.50 -18.36 11.07
C GLY A 112 23.83 -17.61 12.23
N SER A 113 24.04 -16.31 12.37
CA SER A 113 23.36 -15.50 13.38
C SER A 113 21.85 -15.46 13.14
N VAL A 114 21.07 -15.51 14.23
CA VAL A 114 19.60 -15.43 14.16
C VAL A 114 19.19 -13.96 14.10
N VAL A 115 18.60 -13.56 12.97
CA VAL A 115 18.09 -12.21 12.74
C VAL A 115 16.65 -12.07 13.20
N TRP A 116 15.85 -13.13 13.06
CA TRP A 116 14.46 -13.13 13.46
C TRP A 116 14.00 -14.54 13.86
N SER A 117 13.01 -14.63 14.77
CA SER A 117 12.49 -15.90 15.27
C SER A 117 11.07 -15.75 15.80
N THR A 118 10.26 -16.81 15.69
CA THR A 118 8.95 -16.91 16.33
C THR A 118 9.00 -17.16 17.83
N ASN A 119 10.16 -17.62 18.36
CA ASN A 119 10.35 -18.05 19.74
C ASN A 119 9.36 -19.13 20.20
N THR A 120 9.02 -20.05 19.28
CA THR A 120 8.11 -21.18 19.51
C THR A 120 8.84 -22.49 19.82
N ALA A 121 10.10 -22.40 20.24
CA ALA A 121 10.88 -23.58 20.66
C ALA A 121 10.20 -24.34 21.80
N SER A 122 10.45 -25.65 21.90
CA SER A 122 9.90 -26.55 22.93
C SER A 122 8.46 -27.02 22.73
N LEU A 123 7.94 -26.96 21.52
CA LEU A 123 6.68 -27.64 21.20
C LEU A 123 6.88 -29.16 21.19
N SER A 124 5.98 -29.88 21.87
CA SER A 124 5.95 -31.36 21.87
C SER A 124 5.30 -31.94 20.62
N SER A 125 4.49 -31.15 19.91
CA SER A 125 3.77 -31.56 18.71
C SER A 125 4.51 -31.16 17.44
N ALA A 126 4.42 -31.98 16.40
CA ALA A 126 4.92 -31.62 15.08
C ALA A 126 4.13 -30.43 14.52
N VAL A 127 4.84 -29.50 13.88
CA VAL A 127 4.25 -28.28 13.32
C VAL A 127 4.60 -28.13 11.83
N HIS A 128 3.75 -27.39 11.10
CA HIS A 128 4.01 -26.98 9.74
C HIS A 128 3.66 -25.49 9.54
N LEU A 129 4.40 -24.86 8.64
CA LEU A 129 4.14 -23.48 8.22
C LEU A 129 3.38 -23.48 6.89
N PHE A 130 2.35 -22.65 6.78
CA PHE A 130 1.61 -22.46 5.53
C PHE A 130 1.14 -21.01 5.39
N LEU A 131 0.88 -20.60 4.17
CA LEU A 131 0.33 -19.28 3.85
C LEU A 131 -1.17 -19.43 3.56
N ASP A 132 -2.00 -18.78 4.37
CA ASP A 132 -3.46 -18.80 4.23
C ASP A 132 -3.92 -17.93 3.05
N ASN A 133 -5.13 -18.19 2.56
CA ASN A 133 -5.82 -17.39 1.54
C ASN A 133 -6.07 -15.93 1.93
N THR A 134 -6.02 -15.61 3.21
CA THR A 134 -6.10 -14.24 3.75
C THR A 134 -4.79 -13.48 3.71
N GLY A 135 -3.66 -14.13 3.35
CA GLY A 135 -2.32 -13.57 3.41
C GLY A 135 -1.64 -13.75 4.77
N ASN A 136 -2.25 -14.51 5.68
CA ASN A 136 -1.68 -14.84 6.98
C ASN A 136 -0.69 -16.00 6.86
N LEU A 137 0.54 -15.81 7.29
CA LEU A 137 1.55 -16.86 7.40
C LEU A 137 1.38 -17.53 8.78
N VAL A 138 1.06 -18.81 8.81
CA VAL A 138 0.58 -19.52 10.01
C VAL A 138 1.45 -20.72 10.33
N LEU A 139 1.91 -20.81 11.57
CA LEU A 139 2.55 -21.99 12.14
C LEU A 139 1.53 -22.74 12.99
N ARG A 140 1.24 -23.99 12.63
CA ARG A 140 0.17 -24.79 13.23
C ARG A 140 0.61 -26.22 13.49
N GLU A 141 0.08 -26.82 14.55
CA GLU A 141 0.27 -28.26 14.83
C GLU A 141 -0.28 -29.13 13.70
N THR A 142 0.46 -30.19 13.39
CA THR A 142 0.11 -31.13 12.31
C THR A 142 -0.99 -32.10 12.75
N GLU A 143 -0.97 -32.49 14.04
CA GLU A 143 -1.85 -33.48 14.63
C GLU A 143 -2.73 -32.91 15.75
N GLY A 144 -3.71 -33.65 16.17
CA GLY A 144 -4.59 -33.29 17.28
C GLY A 144 -5.57 -32.16 16.97
N ARG A 145 -5.62 -31.15 17.86
CA ARG A 145 -6.54 -30.01 17.75
C ARG A 145 -6.12 -29.00 16.67
N ARG A 146 -4.98 -29.17 16.01
CA ARG A 146 -4.42 -28.25 15.02
C ARG A 146 -4.32 -26.81 15.54
N VAL A 147 -3.80 -26.66 16.73
CA VAL A 147 -3.66 -25.36 17.40
C VAL A 147 -2.72 -24.47 16.58
N VAL A 148 -3.13 -23.22 16.38
CA VAL A 148 -2.25 -22.18 15.83
C VAL A 148 -1.27 -21.76 16.92
N VAL A 149 0.02 -21.94 16.64
CA VAL A 149 1.11 -21.66 17.57
C VAL A 149 1.64 -20.23 17.38
N TRP A 150 1.67 -19.79 16.13
CA TRP A 150 2.08 -18.44 15.75
C TRP A 150 1.45 -18.06 14.42
N HIS A 151 1.22 -16.78 14.22
CA HIS A 151 0.82 -16.26 12.92
C HIS A 151 1.27 -14.79 12.71
N SER A 152 1.54 -14.43 11.45
CA SER A 152 2.06 -13.11 11.06
C SER A 152 1.09 -11.97 11.37
N PHE A 153 -0.20 -12.25 11.44
CA PHE A 153 -1.24 -11.25 11.71
C PHE A 153 -1.15 -10.62 13.09
N ASP A 154 -0.52 -11.30 14.07
CA ASP A 154 -0.30 -10.71 15.41
C ASP A 154 0.78 -9.62 15.41
N SER A 155 1.67 -9.63 14.42
CA SER A 155 2.80 -8.71 14.33
C SER A 155 2.84 -8.06 12.94
N PRO A 156 1.83 -7.23 12.58
CA PRO A 156 1.81 -6.56 11.29
C PRO A 156 3.01 -5.61 11.14
N THR A 157 3.42 -5.33 9.89
CA THR A 157 4.45 -4.34 9.58
C THR A 157 3.83 -2.95 9.34
N ASP A 158 3.48 -2.63 8.12
CA ASP A 158 2.83 -1.38 7.74
C ASP A 158 1.43 -1.59 7.17
N THR A 159 1.04 -2.83 6.94
CA THR A 159 -0.19 -3.20 6.24
C THR A 159 -1.09 -4.09 7.09
N LEU A 160 -2.38 -3.82 7.05
CA LEU A 160 -3.46 -4.61 7.62
C LEU A 160 -4.31 -5.16 6.48
N LEU A 161 -4.52 -6.48 6.49
CA LEU A 161 -5.36 -7.17 5.51
C LEU A 161 -6.81 -7.28 6.01
N PRO A 162 -7.79 -7.50 5.12
CA PRO A 162 -9.17 -7.75 5.54
C PRO A 162 -9.26 -8.94 6.50
N GLN A 163 -10.12 -8.81 7.53
CA GLN A 163 -10.32 -9.78 8.61
C GLN A 163 -9.14 -9.93 9.59
N GLN A 164 -8.01 -9.27 9.36
CA GLN A 164 -6.95 -9.18 10.35
C GLN A 164 -7.39 -8.29 11.50
N VAL A 165 -7.36 -8.82 12.71
CA VAL A 165 -7.73 -8.08 13.92
C VAL A 165 -6.54 -7.25 14.39
N PHE A 166 -6.72 -5.94 14.40
CA PHE A 166 -5.74 -5.01 14.97
C PHE A 166 -6.06 -4.82 16.46
N THR A 167 -5.08 -5.03 17.32
CA THR A 167 -5.27 -5.05 18.78
C THR A 167 -4.37 -4.03 19.47
N ARG A 168 -4.53 -3.87 20.79
CA ARG A 168 -3.64 -3.05 21.63
C ARG A 168 -2.17 -3.47 21.60
N HIS A 169 -1.87 -4.70 21.18
CA HIS A 169 -0.51 -5.23 21.11
C HIS A 169 0.09 -5.08 19.71
N SER A 170 -0.74 -4.71 18.73
CA SER A 170 -0.35 -4.50 17.35
C SER A 170 -0.05 -3.02 17.08
N LYS A 171 0.86 -2.77 16.15
CA LYS A 171 1.10 -1.44 15.59
C LYS A 171 1.41 -1.56 14.10
N LEU A 172 0.97 -0.60 13.29
CA LEU A 172 1.47 -0.45 11.93
C LEU A 172 2.54 0.64 11.94
N VAL A 173 3.71 0.30 11.45
CA VAL A 173 4.83 1.26 11.33
C VAL A 173 5.10 1.47 9.85
N SER A 174 5.11 2.71 9.41
CA SER A 174 5.36 3.06 8.00
C SER A 174 6.69 2.50 7.49
N SER A 175 6.86 2.37 6.18
CA SER A 175 8.18 2.29 5.58
C SER A 175 8.91 3.65 5.67
N ARG A 176 10.23 3.64 5.52
CA ARG A 176 11.06 4.85 5.55
C ARG A 176 10.84 5.73 4.31
N SER A 177 10.68 5.10 3.14
CA SER A 177 10.34 5.74 1.87
C SER A 177 9.70 4.70 0.93
N GLU A 178 9.33 5.11 -0.28
CA GLU A 178 8.83 4.18 -1.31
C GLU A 178 9.82 3.08 -1.68
N THR A 179 11.12 3.35 -1.60
CA THR A 179 12.19 2.42 -1.98
C THR A 179 12.93 1.82 -0.79
N ASN A 180 12.73 2.34 0.42
CA ASN A 180 13.36 1.85 1.63
C ASN A 180 12.29 1.28 2.57
N MET A 181 12.22 -0.05 2.68
CA MET A 181 11.23 -0.77 3.46
C MET A 181 11.51 -0.80 4.97
N SER A 182 12.67 -0.31 5.44
CA SER A 182 12.94 -0.22 6.88
C SER A 182 11.91 0.66 7.59
N SER A 183 11.80 0.51 8.91
CA SER A 183 10.83 1.24 9.74
C SER A 183 10.99 2.75 9.59
N GLY A 184 9.89 3.42 9.25
CA GLY A 184 9.78 4.86 9.13
C GLY A 184 9.38 5.51 10.45
N PHE A 185 8.88 6.74 10.37
CA PHE A 185 8.59 7.57 11.53
C PHE A 185 7.12 7.61 11.94
N TYR A 186 6.26 6.91 11.24
CA TYR A 186 4.83 7.00 11.48
C TYR A 186 4.26 5.69 11.98
N THR A 187 3.41 5.78 13.00
CA THR A 187 2.83 4.60 13.65
C THR A 187 1.33 4.77 13.86
N LEU A 188 0.55 3.76 13.50
CA LEU A 188 -0.82 3.57 13.94
C LEU A 188 -0.84 2.63 15.15
N PHE A 189 -1.52 3.00 16.22
CA PHE A 189 -1.63 2.19 17.44
C PHE A 189 -2.84 2.62 18.28
N PHE A 190 -3.24 1.77 19.22
CA PHE A 190 -4.17 2.16 20.28
C PHE A 190 -3.41 2.79 21.44
N ASP A 191 -3.76 4.02 21.79
CA ASP A 191 -3.17 4.73 22.92
C ASP A 191 -3.78 4.28 24.27
N ASN A 192 -3.21 4.73 25.37
CA ASN A 192 -3.63 4.38 26.71
C ASN A 192 -5.05 4.85 27.07
N ASP A 193 -5.56 5.84 26.34
CA ASP A 193 -6.94 6.33 26.46
C ASP A 193 -7.94 5.54 25.59
N ASN A 194 -7.56 4.36 25.07
CA ASN A 194 -8.34 3.46 24.22
C ASN A 194 -8.64 4.00 22.80
N VAL A 195 -8.08 5.11 22.40
CA VAL A 195 -8.30 5.75 21.09
C VAL A 195 -7.24 5.28 20.08
N LEU A 196 -7.68 4.97 18.88
CA LEU A 196 -6.82 4.64 17.74
C LEU A 196 -6.18 5.93 17.21
N ARG A 197 -4.84 5.99 17.25
CA ARG A 197 -4.08 7.22 16.99
C ARG A 197 -2.97 7.05 15.99
N LEU A 198 -2.61 8.17 15.32
CA LEU A 198 -1.39 8.29 14.53
C LEU A 198 -0.35 9.08 15.30
N LEU A 199 0.83 8.51 15.37
CA LEU A 199 2.03 9.08 15.98
C LEU A 199 3.07 9.35 14.89
N TYR A 200 3.66 10.53 14.93
CA TYR A 200 4.93 10.85 14.29
C TYR A 200 6.04 10.72 15.34
N ASP A 201 7.00 9.85 15.12
CA ASP A 201 8.16 9.62 15.98
C ASP A 201 9.43 9.89 15.18
N GLY A 202 9.72 11.16 14.98
CA GLY A 202 10.82 11.64 14.17
C GLY A 202 12.14 11.72 14.94
N PRO A 203 13.25 12.15 14.25
CA PRO A 203 14.59 12.17 14.84
C PRO A 203 14.72 13.04 16.08
N ASP A 204 13.95 14.13 16.19
CA ASP A 204 14.09 15.12 17.26
C ASP A 204 12.84 15.25 18.13
N VAL A 205 11.67 14.85 17.64
CA VAL A 205 10.39 15.01 18.35
C VAL A 205 9.45 13.85 18.02
N SER A 206 8.62 13.55 19.01
CA SER A 206 7.49 12.64 18.88
C SER A 206 6.20 13.39 19.18
N GLY A 207 5.12 13.08 18.46
CA GLY A 207 3.84 13.75 18.67
C GLY A 207 2.69 13.11 17.92
N LEU A 208 1.54 13.06 18.57
CA LEU A 208 0.27 12.63 17.96
C LEU A 208 -0.20 13.67 16.96
N TYR A 209 -0.83 13.21 15.86
CA TYR A 209 -1.38 14.12 14.85
C TYR A 209 -2.75 13.69 14.31
N TRP A 210 -3.28 12.53 14.74
CA TRP A 210 -4.61 12.08 14.36
C TRP A 210 -5.21 11.10 15.40
N PRO A 211 -6.52 11.22 15.74
CA PRO A 211 -7.34 12.39 15.44
C PRO A 211 -6.65 13.66 15.95
N ASP A 212 -7.19 14.83 15.60
CA ASP A 212 -6.57 16.11 15.98
C ASP A 212 -6.28 16.14 17.49
N PRO A 213 -5.01 16.27 17.91
CA PRO A 213 -4.63 16.15 19.33
C PRO A 213 -5.16 17.28 20.22
N TRP A 214 -5.66 18.37 19.62
CA TRP A 214 -6.28 19.49 20.34
C TRP A 214 -7.75 19.24 20.67
N LEU A 215 -8.36 18.22 20.07
CA LEU A 215 -9.74 17.83 20.35
C LEU A 215 -9.77 16.75 21.42
N ALA A 216 -10.70 16.89 22.37
CA ALA A 216 -11.05 15.77 23.23
C ALA A 216 -11.62 14.62 22.36
N PRO A 217 -11.43 13.35 22.73
CA PRO A 217 -11.84 12.21 21.90
C PRO A 217 -13.28 12.31 21.40
N TRP A 218 -14.23 12.68 22.24
CA TRP A 218 -15.64 12.82 21.87
C TRP A 218 -15.90 13.94 20.85
N ASN A 219 -15.12 15.03 20.86
CA ASN A 219 -15.20 16.10 19.85
C ASN A 219 -14.64 15.65 18.49
N ALA A 220 -13.77 14.63 18.51
CA ALA A 220 -13.25 13.97 17.32
C ALA A 220 -14.11 12.75 16.89
N GLY A 221 -15.28 12.55 17.49
CA GLY A 221 -16.15 11.40 17.22
C GLY A 221 -15.57 10.07 17.69
N ARG A 222 -14.79 10.09 18.80
CA ARG A 222 -14.15 8.89 19.37
C ARG A 222 -14.65 8.64 20.79
N SER A 223 -14.64 7.38 21.19
CA SER A 223 -14.95 6.93 22.53
C SER A 223 -13.70 6.41 23.25
N SER A 224 -13.47 6.86 24.47
CA SER A 224 -12.41 6.32 25.33
C SER A 224 -12.91 5.27 26.33
N TYR A 225 -14.18 4.93 26.30
CA TYR A 225 -14.81 4.04 27.30
C TYR A 225 -14.59 2.56 27.04
N ASN A 226 -14.39 2.16 25.77
CA ASN A 226 -14.23 0.76 25.39
C ASN A 226 -12.75 0.36 25.43
N ASN A 227 -12.37 -0.41 26.44
CA ASN A 227 -10.98 -0.83 26.66
C ASN A 227 -10.56 -2.09 25.89
N SER A 228 -11.41 -2.62 25.02
CA SER A 228 -11.06 -3.78 24.19
C SER A 228 -9.91 -3.52 23.23
N ARG A 229 -9.80 -2.27 22.71
CA ARG A 229 -8.76 -1.80 21.80
C ARG A 229 -8.60 -2.72 20.61
N VAL A 230 -9.70 -2.88 19.89
CA VAL A 230 -9.79 -3.77 18.72
C VAL A 230 -10.30 -2.99 17.52
N ALA A 231 -9.69 -3.22 16.36
CA ALA A 231 -10.17 -2.70 15.09
C ALA A 231 -10.05 -3.77 13.99
N VAL A 232 -10.95 -3.74 13.03
CA VAL A 232 -10.98 -4.71 11.93
C VAL A 232 -11.56 -4.06 10.67
N MET A 233 -10.99 -4.40 9.52
CA MET A 233 -11.55 -4.11 8.21
C MET A 233 -12.13 -5.41 7.63
N ASP A 234 -13.37 -5.37 7.17
CA ASP A 234 -13.99 -6.52 6.51
C ASP A 234 -13.59 -6.63 5.01
N THR A 235 -14.02 -7.71 4.37
CA THR A 235 -13.71 -7.96 2.95
C THR A 235 -14.47 -7.05 2.00
N VAL A 236 -15.56 -6.42 2.44
CA VAL A 236 -16.37 -5.51 1.61
C VAL A 236 -16.00 -4.04 1.75
N GLY A 237 -15.02 -3.72 2.63
CA GLY A 237 -14.47 -2.38 2.76
C GLY A 237 -15.09 -1.52 3.85
N ASN A 238 -15.64 -2.15 4.91
CA ASN A 238 -16.08 -1.48 6.11
C ASN A 238 -15.03 -1.68 7.22
N PHE A 239 -14.59 -0.60 7.83
CA PHE A 239 -13.65 -0.59 8.96
C PHE A 239 -14.38 -0.17 10.23
N ASN A 240 -14.21 -0.92 11.29
CA ASN A 240 -14.77 -0.63 12.60
C ASN A 240 -13.70 -0.72 13.67
N SER A 241 -13.72 0.19 14.61
CA SER A 241 -12.82 0.25 15.75
C SER A 241 -13.60 0.42 17.06
N SER A 242 -13.06 -0.13 18.13
CA SER A 242 -13.68 -0.09 19.48
C SER A 242 -13.79 1.32 20.08
N ASP A 243 -13.11 2.30 19.52
CA ASP A 243 -13.19 3.70 19.90
C ASP A 243 -14.27 4.49 19.12
N ASP A 244 -15.26 3.79 18.56
CA ASP A 244 -16.34 4.31 17.71
C ASP A 244 -15.89 4.85 16.35
N PHE A 245 -14.60 4.72 16.01
CA PHE A 245 -14.15 5.08 14.69
C PHE A 245 -14.56 4.03 13.66
N HIS A 246 -15.25 4.49 12.64
CA HIS A 246 -15.66 3.64 11.52
C HIS A 246 -15.63 4.42 10.20
N PHE A 247 -15.44 3.70 9.12
CA PHE A 247 -15.58 4.24 7.77
C PHE A 247 -15.90 3.15 6.76
N MET A 248 -16.43 3.55 5.63
CA MET A 248 -16.62 2.71 4.44
C MET A 248 -15.75 3.24 3.31
N THR A 249 -15.15 2.33 2.55
CA THR A 249 -14.40 2.68 1.33
C THR A 249 -15.35 3.18 0.24
N SER A 250 -14.86 3.98 -0.70
CA SER A 250 -15.67 4.50 -1.83
C SER A 250 -16.19 3.39 -2.77
N ASP A 251 -15.61 2.20 -2.67
CA ASP A 251 -16.00 0.99 -3.40
C ASP A 251 -16.62 -0.08 -2.49
N TYR A 252 -17.19 0.33 -1.35
CA TYR A 252 -17.87 -0.55 -0.40
C TYR A 252 -18.86 -1.50 -1.11
N GLY A 253 -18.87 -2.75 -0.67
CA GLY A 253 -19.72 -3.81 -1.21
C GLY A 253 -19.17 -4.52 -2.46
N LYS A 254 -18.09 -4.03 -3.07
CA LYS A 254 -17.46 -4.72 -4.22
C LYS A 254 -16.51 -5.82 -3.75
N VAL A 255 -16.48 -6.93 -4.49
CA VAL A 255 -15.52 -8.02 -4.27
C VAL A 255 -14.22 -7.68 -4.99
N VAL A 256 -13.24 -7.19 -4.24
CA VAL A 256 -11.93 -6.74 -4.72
C VAL A 256 -10.85 -7.03 -3.70
N GLN A 257 -9.59 -7.04 -4.11
CA GLN A 257 -8.45 -7.09 -3.18
C GLN A 257 -8.34 -5.75 -2.44
N ARG A 258 -8.15 -5.79 -1.12
CA ARG A 258 -7.99 -4.60 -0.27
C ARG A 258 -6.84 -4.74 0.69
N ARG A 259 -6.23 -3.61 1.02
CA ARG A 259 -5.27 -3.47 2.12
C ARG A 259 -5.38 -2.08 2.73
N LEU A 260 -5.24 -1.99 4.05
CA LEU A 260 -5.06 -0.74 4.76
C LEU A 260 -3.56 -0.59 5.06
N THR A 261 -2.95 0.51 4.65
CA THR A 261 -1.50 0.70 4.76
C THR A 261 -1.17 2.01 5.47
N MET A 262 -0.22 1.94 6.39
CA MET A 262 0.47 3.09 6.95
C MET A 262 1.56 3.50 5.99
N ASP A 263 1.30 4.49 5.15
CA ASP A 263 2.23 4.92 4.11
C ASP A 263 3.43 5.69 4.67
N HIS A 264 4.51 5.73 3.90
CA HIS A 264 5.76 6.43 4.27
C HIS A 264 5.57 7.94 4.48
N ASP A 265 4.52 8.54 3.90
CA ASP A 265 4.18 9.95 4.07
C ASP A 265 3.37 10.24 5.35
N GLY A 266 3.09 9.23 6.16
CA GLY A 266 2.35 9.37 7.41
C GLY A 266 0.84 9.35 7.26
N ASN A 267 0.30 9.07 6.10
CA ASN A 267 -1.14 8.86 5.95
C ASN A 267 -1.51 7.39 6.04
N ILE A 268 -2.69 7.10 6.54
CA ILE A 268 -3.29 5.77 6.39
C ILE A 268 -4.21 5.80 5.19
N ARG A 269 -4.07 4.82 4.32
CA ARG A 269 -4.92 4.66 3.14
C ARG A 269 -5.44 3.24 3.01
N VAL A 270 -6.67 3.11 2.52
CA VAL A 270 -7.16 1.84 2.00
C VAL A 270 -6.98 1.85 0.49
N TYR A 271 -6.30 0.82 0.01
CA TYR A 271 -6.09 0.56 -1.39
C TYR A 271 -6.96 -0.60 -1.83
N SER A 272 -7.57 -0.47 -3.00
CA SER A 272 -8.36 -1.51 -3.63
C SER A 272 -7.91 -1.74 -5.06
N ARG A 273 -7.96 -3.00 -5.53
CA ARG A 273 -7.78 -3.38 -6.93
C ARG A 273 -8.60 -4.61 -7.26
N ARG A 274 -8.95 -4.78 -8.54
CA ARG A 274 -9.49 -6.05 -9.04
C ARG A 274 -8.36 -7.08 -9.13
N HIS A 275 -8.73 -8.32 -9.38
CA HIS A 275 -7.74 -9.38 -9.62
C HIS A 275 -6.93 -9.12 -10.88
N GLY A 276 -5.68 -9.65 -10.94
CA GLY A 276 -4.94 -9.76 -12.18
C GLY A 276 -4.02 -8.62 -12.58
N GLY A 277 -3.38 -7.94 -11.62
CA GLY A 277 -2.29 -6.99 -11.95
C GLY A 277 -2.75 -5.57 -12.26
N GLU A 278 -4.01 -5.23 -11.98
CA GLU A 278 -4.47 -3.85 -12.03
C GLU A 278 -3.77 -2.98 -10.98
N LYS A 279 -3.64 -1.69 -11.28
CA LYS A 279 -3.06 -0.73 -10.34
C LYS A 279 -3.95 -0.56 -9.11
N TRP A 280 -3.30 -0.42 -7.95
CA TRP A 280 -3.97 -0.06 -6.72
C TRP A 280 -4.54 1.36 -6.80
N SER A 281 -5.77 1.52 -6.36
CA SER A 281 -6.45 2.81 -6.23
C SER A 281 -6.76 3.10 -4.77
N VAL A 282 -6.59 4.35 -4.34
CA VAL A 282 -6.97 4.79 -3.00
C VAL A 282 -8.48 4.92 -2.93
N THR A 283 -9.11 4.16 -2.02
CA THR A 283 -10.56 4.15 -1.81
C THR A 283 -10.98 4.78 -0.48
N TRP A 284 -10.02 5.02 0.40
CA TRP A 284 -10.18 5.81 1.63
C TRP A 284 -8.82 6.30 2.13
N GLN A 285 -8.80 7.45 2.82
CA GLN A 285 -7.62 7.98 3.51
C GLN A 285 -7.99 8.79 4.76
N ALA A 286 -7.12 8.77 5.76
CA ALA A 286 -7.36 9.46 7.03
C ALA A 286 -7.20 10.98 6.92
N LYS A 287 -6.21 11.45 6.16
CA LYS A 287 -5.91 12.87 5.96
C LYS A 287 -6.07 13.25 4.51
N SER A 288 -7.01 14.14 4.23
CA SER A 288 -7.23 14.69 2.87
C SER A 288 -6.19 15.76 2.51
N THR A 289 -5.61 16.42 3.53
CA THR A 289 -4.63 17.50 3.36
C THR A 289 -3.25 17.00 3.78
N PRO A 290 -2.32 16.72 2.85
CA PRO A 290 -1.01 16.17 3.16
C PRO A 290 -0.19 17.03 4.13
N CYS A 291 -0.24 18.37 4.00
CA CYS A 291 0.49 19.28 4.89
C CYS A 291 -0.03 19.33 6.34
N SER A 292 -1.13 18.64 6.65
CA SER A 292 -1.60 18.45 8.03
C SER A 292 -0.96 17.24 8.72
N ILE A 293 -0.11 16.49 8.02
CA ILE A 293 0.66 15.37 8.57
C ILE A 293 1.93 15.93 9.22
N HIS A 294 2.15 15.60 10.48
CA HIS A 294 3.33 16.06 11.21
C HIS A 294 4.61 15.46 10.61
N GLY A 295 5.69 16.23 10.61
CA GLY A 295 7.01 15.76 10.21
C GLY A 295 7.25 15.62 8.71
N ILE A 296 6.24 15.81 7.88
CA ILE A 296 6.35 15.55 6.42
C ILE A 296 7.46 16.38 5.73
N CYS A 297 7.73 17.59 6.22
CA CYS A 297 8.81 18.45 5.73
C CYS A 297 9.93 18.68 6.79
N GLY A 298 9.81 18.10 7.97
CA GLY A 298 10.78 18.27 9.06
C GLY A 298 10.79 19.68 9.70
N PRO A 299 11.72 19.95 10.63
CA PRO A 299 11.79 21.22 11.36
C PRO A 299 12.23 22.39 10.48
N ASN A 300 11.79 23.62 10.82
CA ASN A 300 12.13 24.88 10.16
C ASN A 300 11.83 24.92 8.66
N SER A 301 10.92 24.08 8.20
CA SER A 301 10.47 23.98 6.81
C SER A 301 8.99 24.34 6.70
N LEU A 302 8.57 24.62 5.48
CA LEU A 302 7.20 24.95 5.10
C LEU A 302 6.69 23.89 4.13
N CYS A 303 5.54 23.29 4.44
CA CYS A 303 4.81 22.41 3.54
C CYS A 303 3.79 23.23 2.75
N SER A 304 3.80 23.08 1.43
CA SER A 304 2.78 23.58 0.52
C SER A 304 2.24 22.46 -0.35
N TYR A 305 0.97 22.53 -0.70
CA TYR A 305 0.32 21.56 -1.57
C TYR A 305 -0.38 22.27 -2.73
N HIS A 306 -0.05 21.86 -3.93
CA HIS A 306 -0.66 22.36 -5.15
C HIS A 306 -1.25 21.21 -5.95
N HIS A 307 -2.46 21.36 -6.45
CA HIS A 307 -3.16 20.30 -7.21
C HIS A 307 -2.36 19.79 -8.42
N ASN A 308 -1.57 20.66 -9.06
CA ASN A 308 -0.82 20.32 -10.28
C ASN A 308 0.58 19.75 -10.00
N SER A 309 1.21 20.11 -8.88
CA SER A 309 2.59 19.72 -8.53
C SER A 309 2.70 18.87 -7.27
N GLY A 310 1.57 18.62 -6.60
CA GLY A 310 1.54 17.84 -5.37
C GLY A 310 2.14 18.56 -4.17
N LEU A 311 2.66 17.78 -3.24
CA LEU A 311 3.31 18.25 -2.02
C LEU A 311 4.72 18.79 -2.33
N LYS A 312 5.01 19.96 -1.78
CA LYS A 312 6.32 20.62 -1.89
C LYS A 312 6.80 21.07 -0.52
N CYS A 313 8.01 20.66 -0.15
CA CYS A 313 8.73 21.17 1.00
C CYS A 313 9.68 22.29 0.60
N SER A 314 9.79 23.34 1.42
CA SER A 314 10.75 24.44 1.28
C SER A 314 11.25 24.87 2.66
N CYS A 315 12.44 25.45 2.73
CA CYS A 315 12.92 26.03 3.98
C CYS A 315 12.23 27.36 4.26
N LEU A 316 11.94 27.64 5.54
CA LEU A 316 11.54 28.98 5.97
C LEU A 316 12.64 29.98 5.67
N PRO A 317 12.31 31.28 5.42
CA PRO A 317 13.30 32.31 5.19
C PRO A 317 14.38 32.32 6.28
N GLY A 318 15.64 32.42 5.93
CA GLY A 318 16.75 32.37 6.89
C GLY A 318 17.29 30.99 7.19
N TYR A 319 16.70 29.96 6.65
CA TYR A 319 17.10 28.56 6.82
C TYR A 319 17.57 27.97 5.49
N LYS A 320 18.38 26.92 5.55
CA LYS A 320 18.84 26.11 4.43
C LYS A 320 18.57 24.63 4.72
N ARG A 321 18.46 23.81 3.69
CA ARG A 321 18.23 22.39 3.84
C ARG A 321 19.37 21.73 4.62
N LYS A 322 19.05 20.87 5.57
CA LYS A 322 20.00 20.16 6.43
C LYS A 322 20.53 18.89 5.77
N ASN A 323 19.67 18.19 5.03
CA ASN A 323 20.01 16.98 4.28
C ASN A 323 19.33 17.05 2.90
N ASP A 324 20.11 16.94 1.82
CA ASP A 324 19.59 17.11 0.46
C ASP A 324 18.75 15.92 -0.03
N SER A 325 18.89 14.75 0.58
CA SER A 325 18.16 13.54 0.21
C SER A 325 16.91 13.28 1.05
N ASP A 326 16.83 13.83 2.28
CA ASP A 326 15.77 13.48 3.24
C ASP A 326 15.19 14.71 3.95
N TRP A 327 13.95 15.04 3.61
CA TRP A 327 13.23 16.17 4.21
C TRP A 327 12.87 15.98 5.69
N SER A 328 12.89 14.77 6.23
CA SER A 328 12.60 14.55 7.65
C SER A 328 13.56 15.29 8.59
N TYR A 329 14.79 15.58 8.11
CA TYR A 329 15.77 16.39 8.83
C TYR A 329 15.51 17.90 8.73
N GLY A 330 14.60 18.32 7.84
CA GLY A 330 14.18 19.71 7.66
C GLY A 330 15.29 20.65 7.28
N CYS A 331 15.25 21.85 7.90
CA CYS A 331 16.16 22.94 7.59
C CYS A 331 16.90 23.40 8.85
N GLU A 332 18.11 23.91 8.67
CA GLU A 332 18.95 24.52 9.70
C GLU A 332 19.14 26.04 9.44
N PRO A 333 19.35 26.84 10.48
CA PRO A 333 19.55 28.28 10.30
C PRO A 333 20.83 28.57 9.50
N LYS A 334 20.75 29.49 8.53
CA LYS A 334 21.93 29.99 7.79
C LYS A 334 22.87 30.76 8.68
N VAL A 335 22.33 31.49 9.67
CA VAL A 335 23.07 32.30 10.63
C VAL A 335 22.54 31.99 12.02
N ARG A 336 23.41 31.81 13.00
CA ARG A 336 23.01 31.58 14.41
C ARG A 336 22.25 32.77 14.96
N ALA A 337 21.13 32.52 15.63
CA ALA A 337 20.36 33.56 16.28
C ALA A 337 21.13 34.11 17.49
N SER A 338 21.08 35.44 17.68
CA SER A 338 21.57 36.12 18.87
C SER A 338 20.43 36.31 19.87
N CYS A 339 20.78 36.31 21.17
CA CYS A 339 19.83 36.65 22.23
C CYS A 339 19.67 38.16 22.44
N LYS A 340 20.50 39.00 21.82
CA LYS A 340 20.41 40.43 21.96
C LYS A 340 19.22 40.97 21.15
N LYS A 341 18.39 41.79 21.80
CA LYS A 341 17.20 42.39 21.16
C LYS A 341 17.57 43.24 19.95
N SER A 342 18.66 44.04 20.03
CA SER A 342 19.13 44.91 18.94
C SER A 342 19.64 44.17 17.74
N GLU A 343 20.00 42.90 17.89
CA GLU A 343 20.53 42.03 16.79
C GLU A 343 19.45 41.15 16.16
N SER A 344 18.18 41.30 16.57
CA SER A 344 17.06 40.51 16.07
C SER A 344 16.03 41.40 15.38
N ARG A 345 15.45 40.90 14.29
CA ARG A 345 14.31 41.50 13.59
C ARG A 345 13.24 40.45 13.30
N PHE A 346 12.00 40.89 13.04
CA PHE A 346 10.92 40.03 12.62
C PHE A 346 10.65 40.18 11.13
N LEU A 347 10.63 39.04 10.43
CA LEU A 347 10.18 38.94 9.03
C LEU A 347 8.72 38.45 9.04
N TYR A 348 7.86 39.16 8.35
CA TYR A 348 6.46 38.76 8.14
C TYR A 348 6.38 37.69 7.06
N VAL A 349 5.71 36.57 7.37
CA VAL A 349 5.46 35.45 6.45
C VAL A 349 3.96 35.15 6.51
N PRO A 350 3.19 35.60 5.50
CA PRO A 350 1.74 35.46 5.49
C PRO A 350 1.31 34.01 5.25
N ASN A 351 0.08 33.69 5.70
CA ASN A 351 -0.60 32.42 5.42
C ASN A 351 0.19 31.18 5.83
N VAL A 352 0.92 31.25 6.93
CA VAL A 352 1.67 30.11 7.48
C VAL A 352 1.14 29.77 8.86
N LYS A 353 0.67 28.54 9.01
CA LYS A 353 0.23 27.96 10.28
C LYS A 353 1.27 26.97 10.80
N LEU A 354 1.63 27.13 12.07
CA LEU A 354 2.51 26.24 12.82
C LEU A 354 1.71 25.50 13.89
N PHE A 355 2.00 24.23 14.11
CA PHE A 355 1.33 23.44 15.14
C PHE A 355 2.27 23.17 16.32
N GLY A 356 1.79 23.52 17.54
CA GLY A 356 2.47 23.21 18.78
C GLY A 356 3.77 23.98 19.01
N PHE A 357 4.51 23.57 20.04
CA PHE A 357 5.78 24.12 20.48
C PHE A 357 5.72 25.59 20.87
N ASP A 358 4.57 26.00 21.42
CA ASP A 358 4.34 27.33 21.93
C ASP A 358 4.96 27.50 23.34
N TYR A 359 5.48 28.69 23.65
CA TYR A 359 5.81 29.06 25.01
C TYR A 359 4.56 29.16 25.88
N GLY A 360 3.46 29.61 25.27
CA GLY A 360 2.15 29.75 25.88
C GLY A 360 1.16 30.42 24.95
N VAL A 361 -0.06 30.58 25.42
CA VAL A 361 -1.16 31.21 24.69
C VAL A 361 -1.45 32.56 25.36
N MET A 362 -1.16 33.67 24.68
CA MET A 362 -1.32 35.04 25.19
C MET A 362 -2.55 35.68 24.52
N GLU A 363 -3.69 35.61 25.20
CA GLU A 363 -4.93 36.25 24.73
C GLU A 363 -4.87 37.79 24.91
N ASN A 364 -5.45 38.51 23.95
CA ASN A 364 -5.55 39.97 23.95
C ASN A 364 -4.20 40.75 23.94
N TYR A 365 -3.11 40.09 23.53
CA TYR A 365 -1.84 40.77 23.30
C TYR A 365 -1.88 41.52 21.95
N THR A 366 -1.39 42.76 21.95
CA THR A 366 -1.08 43.46 20.71
C THR A 366 0.12 42.83 20.02
N LEU A 367 0.25 43.00 18.72
CA LEU A 367 1.40 42.50 17.96
C LEU A 367 2.74 43.01 18.51
N LYS A 368 2.76 44.25 19.05
CA LYS A 368 3.94 44.85 19.66
C LYS A 368 4.34 44.11 20.95
N GLU A 369 3.41 43.89 21.84
CA GLU A 369 3.65 43.15 23.09
C GLU A 369 4.07 41.71 22.80
N CYS A 370 3.46 41.07 21.81
CA CYS A 370 3.84 39.73 21.38
C CYS A 370 5.28 39.67 20.87
N LYS A 371 5.71 40.62 20.04
CA LYS A 371 7.09 40.75 19.57
C LYS A 371 8.07 41.02 20.72
N GLU A 372 7.71 41.88 21.66
CA GLU A 372 8.54 42.21 22.84
C GLU A 372 8.73 40.98 23.73
N LEU A 373 7.68 40.19 23.96
CA LEU A 373 7.75 38.93 24.71
C LEU A 373 8.72 37.94 24.02
N CYS A 374 8.59 37.75 22.72
CA CYS A 374 9.49 36.86 21.98
C CYS A 374 10.95 37.33 21.95
N LEU A 375 11.20 38.64 22.00
CA LEU A 375 12.54 39.20 22.13
C LEU A 375 13.15 39.00 23.54
N GLN A 376 12.32 38.91 24.58
CA GLN A 376 12.78 38.57 25.93
C GLN A 376 13.14 37.10 26.06
N LEU A 377 12.49 36.24 25.30
CA LEU A 377 12.73 34.79 25.26
C LEU A 377 13.85 34.48 24.27
N CYS A 378 15.04 34.09 24.76
CA CYS A 378 16.20 33.79 23.91
C CYS A 378 15.92 32.66 22.93
N ASN A 379 15.17 31.64 23.35
CA ASN A 379 14.82 30.47 22.57
C ASN A 379 13.59 30.68 21.66
N CYS A 380 12.90 31.82 21.71
CA CYS A 380 11.81 32.14 20.81
C CYS A 380 12.33 32.30 19.38
N LYS A 381 11.74 31.55 18.46
CA LYS A 381 12.08 31.50 17.01
C LYS A 381 11.20 32.41 16.16
N GLY A 382 10.02 32.77 16.67
CA GLY A 382 9.04 33.59 15.98
C GLY A 382 7.74 33.61 16.76
N ILE A 383 6.75 34.29 16.19
CA ILE A 383 5.41 34.37 16.78
C ILE A 383 4.38 34.06 15.71
N GLN A 384 3.38 33.28 16.07
CA GLN A 384 2.16 33.15 15.30
C GLN A 384 1.13 34.07 15.93
N TYR A 385 0.50 34.92 15.10
CA TYR A 385 -0.46 35.90 15.53
C TYR A 385 -1.76 35.68 14.77
N THR A 386 -2.77 35.15 15.48
CA THR A 386 -3.99 34.62 14.89
C THR A 386 -5.20 35.43 15.33
N PHE A 387 -6.05 35.85 14.39
CA PHE A 387 -7.35 36.44 14.69
C PHE A 387 -8.42 35.35 14.83
N TYR A 388 -9.15 35.38 15.91
CA TYR A 388 -10.28 34.48 16.15
C TYR A 388 -11.61 35.23 15.97
N ASP A 389 -12.29 34.98 14.86
CA ASP A 389 -13.57 35.61 14.53
C ASP A 389 -14.64 35.41 15.60
N THR A 390 -14.65 34.23 16.25
CA THR A 390 -15.62 33.90 17.30
C THR A 390 -15.42 34.73 18.59
N LYS A 391 -14.18 35.19 18.83
CA LYS A 391 -13.85 36.02 20.00
C LYS A 391 -13.66 37.49 19.65
N GLY A 392 -13.50 37.84 18.38
CA GLY A 392 -13.20 39.19 17.92
C GLY A 392 -11.84 39.72 18.38
N THR A 393 -10.90 38.84 18.77
CA THR A 393 -9.60 39.20 19.36
C THR A 393 -8.47 38.43 18.71
N TYR A 394 -7.27 39.03 18.79
CA TYR A 394 -6.03 38.36 18.42
C TYR A 394 -5.45 37.58 19.58
N THR A 395 -4.85 36.44 19.24
CA THR A 395 -4.07 35.60 20.17
C THR A 395 -2.65 35.47 19.68
N CYS A 396 -1.71 35.64 20.60
CA CYS A 396 -0.27 35.54 20.35
C CYS A 396 0.27 34.19 20.82
N TYR A 397 1.05 33.51 19.95
CA TYR A 397 1.71 32.23 20.20
C TYR A 397 3.23 32.36 19.96
N PRO A 398 4.05 32.66 20.98
CA PRO A 398 5.49 32.67 20.84
C PRO A 398 6.00 31.23 20.60
N LYS A 399 6.66 30.97 19.47
CA LYS A 399 7.12 29.66 19.04
C LYS A 399 8.55 29.38 19.49
N LEU A 400 8.74 28.32 20.26
CA LEU A 400 10.06 27.85 20.68
C LEU A 400 10.72 26.98 19.60
N GLN A 401 9.90 26.32 18.80
CA GLN A 401 10.33 25.55 17.63
C GLN A 401 9.41 25.84 16.46
N LEU A 402 9.98 25.83 15.24
CA LEU A 402 9.24 26.00 14.00
C LEU A 402 9.03 24.62 13.39
N ARG A 403 7.89 24.02 13.70
CA ARG A 403 7.55 22.67 13.23
C ARG A 403 6.17 22.62 12.64
N HIS A 404 5.98 21.67 11.75
CA HIS A 404 4.68 21.38 11.12
C HIS A 404 4.06 22.62 10.46
N ALA A 405 4.93 23.45 9.85
CA ALA A 405 4.47 24.64 9.14
C ALA A 405 3.78 24.26 7.85
N SER A 406 2.56 24.74 7.67
CA SER A 406 1.76 24.55 6.46
C SER A 406 1.33 25.89 5.88
N SER A 407 1.45 26.02 4.54
CA SER A 407 0.88 27.15 3.81
C SER A 407 -0.45 26.72 3.20
N ILE A 408 -1.51 27.40 3.59
CA ILE A 408 -2.86 27.17 3.04
C ILE A 408 -3.47 28.52 2.71
N GLN A 409 -4.02 28.68 1.50
CA GLN A 409 -4.49 29.95 0.91
C GLN A 409 -5.64 30.67 1.66
N TYR A 410 -6.23 30.05 2.69
CA TYR A 410 -7.40 30.56 3.39
C TYR A 410 -7.22 30.74 4.90
N PHE A 411 -5.99 30.82 5.40
CA PHE A 411 -5.75 31.06 6.81
C PHE A 411 -5.56 32.55 7.13
N THR A 412 -6.14 32.96 8.27
CA THR A 412 -5.93 34.24 8.92
C THR A 412 -4.70 34.20 9.86
N ASP A 413 -3.86 33.21 9.70
CA ASP A 413 -2.71 32.97 10.58
C ASP A 413 -1.45 33.62 10.00
N ASP A 414 -0.85 34.55 10.75
CA ASP A 414 0.34 35.28 10.35
C ASP A 414 1.55 34.81 11.17
N LEU A 415 2.63 34.47 10.49
CA LEU A 415 3.91 34.13 11.12
C LEU A 415 4.85 35.35 11.05
N TYR A 416 5.38 35.76 12.20
CA TYR A 416 6.50 36.72 12.28
C TYR A 416 7.74 35.98 12.74
N LEU A 417 8.62 35.68 11.80
CA LEU A 417 9.83 34.88 12.00
C LEU A 417 10.94 35.74 12.58
N LYS A 418 11.51 35.36 13.75
CA LYS A 418 12.63 36.07 14.37
C LYS A 418 13.94 35.67 13.69
N LEU A 419 14.61 36.63 13.07
CA LEU A 419 15.87 36.44 12.34
C LEU A 419 16.94 37.37 12.82
N PRO A 420 18.27 37.03 12.65
CA PRO A 420 19.36 37.97 12.90
C PRO A 420 19.24 39.23 12.04
N ALA A 421 19.48 40.40 12.61
CA ALA A 421 19.42 41.67 11.89
C ALA A 421 20.45 41.77 10.75
N SER A 422 21.56 41.05 10.85
CA SER A 422 22.61 40.93 9.81
C SER A 422 22.20 40.11 8.58
N SER A 423 21.08 39.41 8.65
CA SER A 423 20.64 38.60 7.51
C SER A 423 20.02 39.50 6.42
N SER A 424 20.62 39.48 5.20
CA SER A 424 20.20 40.33 4.07
C SER A 424 18.97 39.78 3.35
N TYR A 425 17.89 39.50 4.07
CA TYR A 425 16.62 39.06 3.50
C TYR A 425 15.71 40.21 3.03
N ALA A 426 16.28 41.39 2.88
CA ALA A 426 15.50 42.59 2.48
C ALA A 426 14.99 42.55 1.04
N ASN A 427 15.53 41.66 0.20
CA ASN A 427 15.19 41.60 -1.24
C ASN A 427 14.73 40.21 -1.74
N GLU A 428 14.65 39.18 -0.89
CA GLU A 428 14.15 37.85 -1.29
C GLU A 428 12.70 37.65 -0.85
N GLY A 429 11.95 38.64 -0.76
CA GLY A 429 10.76 38.27 -0.17
C GLY A 429 9.52 39.05 -0.37
N SER A 430 9.16 39.37 -1.44
CA SER A 430 7.80 39.04 -1.84
C SER A 430 7.85 37.57 -2.26
N ILE A 431 7.29 36.64 -1.47
CA ILE A 431 6.56 35.53 -2.08
C ILE A 431 5.69 36.26 -3.09
N ASP A 432 6.06 36.20 -4.38
CA ASP A 432 5.32 36.84 -5.42
C ASP A 432 3.84 36.55 -5.13
N GLU A 433 3.10 37.59 -4.72
CA GLU A 433 1.74 37.71 -5.14
C GLU A 433 1.83 37.62 -6.65
N HIS A 434 1.77 36.39 -7.14
CA HIS A 434 1.34 36.16 -8.50
C HIS A 434 -0.10 36.61 -8.50
N GLY A 435 -0.27 37.92 -8.54
CA GLY A 435 -1.45 38.52 -9.10
C GLY A 435 -1.71 37.73 -10.37
N LEU A 436 -2.88 37.11 -10.43
CA LEU A 436 -3.36 36.38 -11.59
C LEU A 436 -3.17 37.29 -12.83
N ASN A 437 -1.98 37.22 -13.40
CA ASN A 437 -1.73 37.78 -14.70
C ASN A 437 -2.36 36.80 -15.69
N CYS A 438 -3.67 36.93 -15.84
CA CYS A 438 -4.47 36.18 -16.80
C CYS A 438 -4.15 36.66 -18.20
N SER A 439 -2.87 36.61 -18.61
CA SER A 439 -2.55 36.61 -20.02
C SER A 439 -2.96 35.23 -20.54
N SER A 440 -4.12 35.18 -21.17
CA SER A 440 -4.67 34.00 -21.83
C SER A 440 -3.75 33.59 -22.99
N ARG A 441 -2.66 32.92 -22.68
CA ARG A 441 -1.92 32.13 -23.65
C ARG A 441 -2.68 30.81 -23.80
N THR A 442 -3.60 30.77 -24.75
CA THR A 442 -4.20 29.51 -25.20
C THR A 442 -3.07 28.65 -25.79
N ILE A 443 -2.54 27.75 -24.97
CA ILE A 443 -1.67 26.68 -25.46
C ILE A 443 -2.60 25.64 -26.10
N LYS A 444 -2.63 25.61 -27.42
CA LYS A 444 -3.23 24.49 -28.15
C LYS A 444 -2.39 23.25 -27.90
N ILE A 445 -2.78 22.45 -26.90
CA ILE A 445 -2.20 21.12 -26.68
C ILE A 445 -2.70 20.24 -27.83
N LYS A 446 -1.83 19.93 -28.79
CA LYS A 446 -2.06 18.86 -29.75
C LYS A 446 -2.12 17.55 -28.95
N ARG A 447 -3.32 17.01 -28.77
CA ARG A 447 -3.48 15.63 -28.28
C ARG A 447 -2.91 14.70 -29.35
N THR A 448 -1.68 14.24 -29.18
CA THR A 448 -1.19 13.06 -29.85
C THR A 448 -1.79 11.87 -29.12
N TYR A 449 -2.75 11.22 -29.77
CA TYR A 449 -3.15 9.88 -29.33
C TYR A 449 -1.99 8.96 -29.71
N ASP A 450 -1.30 8.42 -28.73
CA ASP A 450 -0.45 7.26 -28.94
C ASP A 450 -1.37 6.15 -29.47
N LYS A 451 -1.24 5.86 -30.77
CA LYS A 451 -1.81 4.64 -31.34
C LYS A 451 -1.17 3.49 -30.57
N GLY A 452 -1.97 2.82 -29.75
CA GLY A 452 -1.52 1.65 -29.02
C GLY A 452 -0.73 0.77 -29.96
N HIS A 453 0.44 0.35 -29.53
CA HIS A 453 1.31 -0.56 -30.29
C HIS A 453 0.46 -1.75 -30.69
N GLU A 454 0.09 -1.80 -31.97
CA GLU A 454 -0.64 -2.95 -32.54
C GLU A 454 0.25 -4.19 -32.33
N ASN A 455 -0.19 -5.02 -31.40
CA ASN A 455 0.57 -6.19 -30.98
C ASN A 455 0.60 -7.19 -32.15
N ARG A 456 1.69 -7.21 -32.92
CA ARG A 456 1.88 -8.08 -34.10
C ARG A 456 1.59 -9.55 -33.78
N TYR A 457 1.82 -9.96 -32.53
CA TYR A 457 1.50 -11.32 -32.06
C TYR A 457 0.00 -11.60 -32.03
N VAL A 458 -0.83 -10.63 -31.64
CA VAL A 458 -2.29 -10.80 -31.64
C VAL A 458 -2.81 -10.92 -33.06
N LYS A 459 -2.31 -10.10 -34.01
CA LYS A 459 -2.66 -10.22 -35.42
C LYS A 459 -2.24 -11.58 -36.00
N PHE A 460 -1.04 -12.04 -35.68
CA PHE A 460 -0.56 -13.36 -36.11
C PHE A 460 -1.44 -14.48 -35.54
N LEU A 461 -1.78 -14.45 -34.25
CA LEU A 461 -2.65 -15.45 -33.62
C LEU A 461 -4.05 -15.48 -34.25
N VAL A 462 -4.62 -14.32 -34.55
CA VAL A 462 -5.94 -14.24 -35.20
C VAL A 462 -5.87 -14.80 -36.61
N TRP A 463 -4.85 -14.46 -37.40
CA TRP A 463 -4.65 -15.01 -38.73
C TRP A 463 -4.39 -16.52 -38.71
N PHE A 464 -3.61 -17.01 -37.76
CA PHE A 464 -3.34 -18.44 -37.59
C PHE A 464 -4.60 -19.20 -37.19
N ALA A 465 -5.37 -18.73 -36.24
CA ALA A 465 -6.62 -19.36 -35.81
C ALA A 465 -7.67 -19.39 -36.91
N THR A 466 -7.80 -18.31 -37.69
CA THR A 466 -8.72 -18.27 -38.86
C THR A 466 -8.25 -19.19 -39.97
N GLY A 467 -6.94 -19.31 -40.19
CA GLY A 467 -6.37 -20.24 -41.20
C GLY A 467 -6.61 -21.71 -40.84
N VAL A 468 -6.39 -22.08 -39.57
CA VAL A 468 -6.66 -23.45 -39.08
C VAL A 468 -8.15 -23.77 -39.15
N GLY A 469 -9.03 -22.86 -38.73
CA GLY A 469 -10.48 -23.06 -38.85
C GLY A 469 -10.97 -23.21 -40.28
N ALA A 470 -10.42 -22.43 -41.21
CA ALA A 470 -10.74 -22.60 -42.64
C ALA A 470 -10.28 -23.96 -43.18
N LEU A 471 -9.11 -24.44 -42.77
CA LEU A 471 -8.60 -25.75 -43.16
C LEU A 471 -9.47 -26.89 -42.64
N GLU A 472 -9.93 -26.82 -41.38
CA GLU A 472 -10.85 -27.80 -40.79
C GLU A 472 -12.18 -27.86 -41.54
N LEU A 473 -12.76 -26.70 -41.87
CA LEU A 473 -14.00 -26.65 -42.66
C LEU A 473 -13.81 -27.24 -44.05
N LEU A 474 -12.67 -27.00 -44.68
CA LEU A 474 -12.33 -27.53 -45.99
C LEU A 474 -12.17 -29.08 -45.96
N CYS A 475 -11.51 -29.59 -44.92
CA CYS A 475 -11.39 -31.03 -44.68
C CYS A 475 -12.77 -31.68 -44.43
N ALA A 476 -13.61 -31.08 -43.63
CA ALA A 476 -14.96 -31.54 -43.36
C ALA A 476 -15.82 -31.55 -44.64
N PHE A 477 -15.69 -30.50 -45.46
CA PHE A 477 -16.39 -30.42 -46.76
C PHE A 477 -15.91 -31.49 -47.74
N VAL A 478 -14.61 -31.75 -47.82
CA VAL A 478 -14.03 -32.80 -48.67
C VAL A 478 -14.52 -34.18 -48.23
N VAL A 479 -14.50 -34.47 -46.92
CA VAL A 479 -15.02 -35.72 -46.37
C VAL A 479 -16.51 -35.86 -46.67
N TRP A 480 -17.30 -34.81 -46.45
CA TRP A 480 -18.73 -34.81 -46.79
C TRP A 480 -18.97 -35.04 -48.27
N PHE A 481 -18.20 -34.37 -49.14
CA PHE A 481 -18.30 -34.51 -50.61
C PHE A 481 -17.98 -35.94 -51.07
N PHE A 482 -16.95 -36.58 -50.51
CA PHE A 482 -16.63 -37.98 -50.79
C PHE A 482 -17.71 -38.94 -50.27
N LEU A 483 -18.26 -38.69 -49.07
CA LEU A 483 -19.38 -39.50 -48.55
C LEU A 483 -20.63 -39.38 -49.39
N VAL A 484 -20.99 -38.19 -49.88
CA VAL A 484 -22.13 -37.97 -50.74
C VAL A 484 -21.90 -38.63 -52.12
N ARG A 485 -20.67 -38.61 -52.67
CA ARG A 485 -20.34 -39.28 -53.92
C ARG A 485 -20.31 -40.81 -53.83
N THR A 486 -19.96 -41.38 -52.68
CA THR A 486 -19.94 -42.79 -52.42
C THR A 486 -21.34 -43.34 -52.15
N THR A 487 -22.27 -42.54 -51.63
CA THR A 487 -23.69 -42.93 -51.46
C THR A 487 -24.51 -42.80 -52.73
N GLY A 488 -23.98 -42.25 -53.86
CA GLY A 488 -24.64 -42.08 -55.11
C GLY A 488 -24.53 -43.31 -56.09
N LYS A 489 -23.94 -44.41 -55.64
CA LYS A 489 -23.86 -45.67 -56.43
C LYS A 489 -24.15 -46.88 -55.54
N GLN A 490 -25.41 -47.09 -55.23
CA GLN A 490 -25.94 -48.45 -55.03
C GLN A 490 -27.47 -48.43 -55.12
N ASP A 491 -27.93 -49.15 -56.14
CA ASP A 491 -29.31 -49.48 -56.41
C ASP A 491 -29.96 -50.26 -55.27
N SER A 492 -31.24 -49.97 -55.14
CA SER A 492 -32.36 -50.83 -54.74
C SER A 492 -32.06 -52.14 -54.00
N GLY A 493 -32.53 -52.23 -52.75
CA GLY A 493 -32.79 -53.49 -52.06
C GLY A 493 -32.93 -53.37 -50.57
N ALA A 494 -34.16 -53.23 -50.12
CA ALA A 494 -34.76 -53.65 -48.84
C ALA A 494 -33.85 -53.76 -47.61
N ASP A 495 -34.22 -53.09 -46.65
CA ASP A 495 -34.56 -53.50 -45.29
C ASP A 495 -33.97 -52.59 -44.21
N GLY A 496 -34.86 -52.08 -43.40
CA GLY A 496 -34.55 -51.10 -42.37
C GLY A 496 -33.76 -51.66 -41.19
N ARG A 497 -32.66 -51.04 -40.89
CA ARG A 497 -32.15 -50.91 -39.49
C ARG A 497 -31.50 -49.55 -39.25
N VAL A 498 -32.29 -48.72 -38.70
CA VAL A 498 -31.79 -47.42 -38.15
C VAL A 498 -30.96 -47.71 -36.93
N TYR A 499 -29.67 -47.44 -36.98
CA TYR A 499 -28.84 -47.39 -35.76
C TYR A 499 -29.17 -46.11 -35.00
N ALA A 500 -29.83 -46.27 -33.84
CA ALA A 500 -30.06 -45.22 -32.88
C ALA A 500 -28.73 -44.86 -32.18
N LEU A 501 -28.19 -43.67 -32.46
CA LEU A 501 -27.18 -43.03 -31.65
C LEU A 501 -27.86 -41.94 -30.84
N ALA A 502 -27.77 -42.12 -29.50
CA ALA A 502 -28.04 -41.15 -28.43
C ALA A 502 -29.49 -40.64 -28.26
N GLY A 503 -30.26 -41.31 -27.49
CA GLY A 503 -30.89 -40.82 -26.25
C GLY A 503 -32.00 -39.77 -26.34
N PHE A 504 -32.50 -39.33 -27.50
CA PHE A 504 -33.63 -38.40 -27.54
C PHE A 504 -34.76 -38.95 -28.43
N ARG A 505 -35.82 -39.41 -27.76
CA ARG A 505 -37.05 -39.85 -28.44
C ARG A 505 -37.83 -38.61 -28.88
N LYS A 506 -37.90 -38.37 -30.19
CA LYS A 506 -38.78 -37.32 -30.71
C LYS A 506 -40.21 -37.83 -30.70
N PHE A 507 -41.07 -37.16 -29.98
CA PHE A 507 -42.50 -37.39 -29.97
C PHE A 507 -43.14 -36.52 -31.05
N SER A 508 -44.10 -37.09 -31.80
CA SER A 508 -44.87 -36.29 -32.77
C SER A 508 -45.96 -35.49 -32.00
N TYR A 509 -46.39 -34.37 -32.57
CA TYR A 509 -47.43 -33.53 -31.99
C TYR A 509 -48.72 -34.31 -31.67
N SER A 510 -49.04 -35.32 -32.50
CA SER A 510 -50.19 -36.22 -32.29
C SER A 510 -50.03 -37.14 -31.09
N GLU A 511 -48.85 -37.66 -30.81
CA GLU A 511 -48.55 -38.45 -29.62
C GLU A 511 -48.60 -37.61 -28.33
N LEU A 512 -48.10 -36.41 -28.38
CA LEU A 512 -48.18 -35.49 -27.24
C LEU A 512 -49.63 -35.07 -26.94
N LYS A 513 -50.44 -34.82 -27.97
CA LYS A 513 -51.85 -34.47 -27.82
C LYS A 513 -52.68 -35.65 -27.27
N GLN A 514 -52.31 -36.88 -27.62
CA GLN A 514 -53.00 -38.08 -27.09
C GLN A 514 -52.61 -38.39 -25.64
N ALA A 515 -51.38 -38.03 -25.23
CA ALA A 515 -50.90 -38.25 -23.86
C ALA A 515 -51.41 -37.18 -22.86
N THR A 516 -51.81 -35.99 -23.30
CA THR A 516 -52.22 -34.88 -22.45
C THR A 516 -53.74 -34.72 -22.32
N ARG A 517 -54.56 -35.61 -22.95
CA ARG A 517 -56.02 -35.55 -22.93
C ARG A 517 -56.59 -34.18 -22.63
N GLY A 518 -56.68 -33.34 -23.64
CA GLY A 518 -57.48 -32.14 -23.60
C GLY A 518 -56.79 -30.91 -23.14
#